data_c858bf77220c09c4c40b4e11835eaca8
#
_entry.id   c858bf77220c09c4c40b4e11835eaca8
#
_cell.length_a   1.000
_cell.length_b   1.000
_cell.length_c   1.000
_cell.angle_alpha   90.00
_cell.angle_beta   90.00
_cell.angle_gamma   90.00
#
_symmetry.space_group_name_H-M   'P 1'
#
loop_
_entity.id
_entity.type
_entity.pdbx_description
1 polymer ?
#
loop_
_entity_poly.entity_id
_entity_poly.type
_entity_poly.pdbx_seq_one_letter_code
_entity_poly.pdbx_strand_id
1 'polypeptide(L)'
;LKSWLIDESSSKKPLVQPTLSSFPDLYVLGSGQKSAYLAAKLGLGFTFGVFPFMDKDPLTEAKKLSSLYYHQFEEYYPNKSPNLMVAAFVVIADTSEEAENIAKTLDIWMLGNKDFNEFATFPTIEEANHYQLTPEQKAKIKSNRHRMIVGDPKQVKESLDALVNASQAEELLLIPLVPGLDQRIKSLKLLSQLY
;
A
#
# COMPACT_ATOMS: atom_id res chain seq x y z
N LEU A 1 20.69 -1.93 -7.92
CA LEU A 1 20.53 -0.67 -7.21
C LEU A 1 21.50 -0.56 -6.04
N LYS A 2 21.49 -1.52 -5.09
CA LYS A 2 22.38 -1.52 -3.91
C LYS A 2 23.87 -1.37 -4.29
N SER A 3 24.35 -2.08 -5.29
CA SER A 3 25.74 -1.96 -5.77
C SER A 3 26.07 -0.60 -6.39
N TRP A 4 25.08 0.10 -6.94
CA TRP A 4 25.28 1.44 -7.51
C TRP A 4 25.32 2.54 -6.45
N LEU A 5 24.65 2.31 -5.31
CA LEU A 5 24.67 3.25 -4.20
C LEU A 5 25.94 3.12 -3.34
N ILE A 6 26.59 1.94 -3.35
CA ILE A 6 27.73 1.62 -2.45
C ILE A 6 29.09 1.71 -3.16
N ASP A 7 29.15 1.49 -4.47
CA ASP A 7 30.42 1.28 -5.19
C ASP A 7 30.77 2.47 -6.08
N GLU A 8 31.65 3.34 -5.59
CA GLU A 8 32.17 4.50 -6.31
C GLU A 8 33.24 4.13 -7.38
N SER A 9 33.72 2.89 -7.42
CA SER A 9 34.96 2.53 -8.11
C SER A 9 34.82 2.08 -9.58
N SER A 10 33.60 1.97 -10.12
CA SER A 10 33.40 1.41 -11.46
C SER A 10 33.09 2.47 -12.52
N SER A 11 34.08 2.78 -13.38
CA SER A 11 33.95 3.68 -14.53
C SER A 11 32.92 3.26 -15.59
N LYS A 12 32.30 2.08 -15.45
CA LYS A 12 31.32 1.49 -16.39
C LYS A 12 29.88 1.48 -15.89
N LYS A 13 29.63 1.95 -14.67
CA LYS A 13 28.27 2.00 -14.08
C LYS A 13 27.69 3.41 -14.16
N PRO A 14 26.36 3.55 -14.24
CA PRO A 14 25.73 4.86 -14.09
C PRO A 14 26.15 5.52 -12.78
N LEU A 15 26.55 6.78 -12.85
CA LEU A 15 26.88 7.57 -11.66
C LEU A 15 25.59 7.99 -10.97
N VAL A 16 25.46 7.66 -9.68
CA VAL A 16 24.34 8.09 -8.84
C VAL A 16 24.74 9.34 -8.09
N GLN A 17 23.99 10.42 -8.28
CA GLN A 17 24.19 11.70 -7.60
C GLN A 17 22.89 12.16 -6.93
N PRO A 18 22.98 12.88 -5.79
CA PRO A 18 24.19 13.29 -5.10
C PRO A 18 24.87 12.12 -4.38
N THR A 19 26.19 12.21 -4.17
CA THR A 19 26.92 11.27 -3.31
C THR A 19 26.43 11.44 -1.87
N LEU A 20 25.95 10.36 -1.26
CA LEU A 20 25.36 10.38 0.07
C LEU A 20 26.38 9.95 1.12
N SER A 21 26.38 10.62 2.26
CA SER A 21 27.16 10.22 3.43
C SER A 21 26.58 8.99 4.15
N SER A 22 25.30 8.72 3.93
CA SER A 22 24.59 7.51 4.40
C SER A 22 23.64 7.02 3.31
N PHE A 23 23.42 5.72 3.24
CA PHE A 23 22.49 5.12 2.26
C PHE A 23 21.08 5.04 2.85
N PRO A 24 20.04 5.30 2.03
CA PRO A 24 18.67 5.07 2.46
C PRO A 24 18.42 3.58 2.65
N ASP A 25 17.52 3.26 3.57
CA ASP A 25 17.01 1.90 3.71
C ASP A 25 16.23 1.50 2.45
N LEU A 26 16.47 0.29 1.99
CA LEU A 26 15.84 -0.23 0.80
C LEU A 26 14.78 -1.26 1.17
N TYR A 27 13.62 -1.15 0.53
CA TYR A 27 12.49 -2.04 0.72
C TYR A 27 12.07 -2.70 -0.60
N VAL A 28 11.57 -3.93 -0.51
CA VAL A 28 10.87 -4.60 -1.61
C VAL A 28 9.38 -4.51 -1.36
N LEU A 29 8.66 -3.78 -2.22
CA LEU A 29 7.20 -3.71 -2.18
C LEU A 29 6.61 -4.89 -2.97
N GLY A 30 5.64 -5.58 -2.37
CA GLY A 30 4.92 -6.63 -3.06
C GLY A 30 3.84 -7.30 -2.22
N SER A 31 2.99 -8.09 -2.89
CA SER A 31 1.87 -8.81 -2.29
C SER A 31 1.97 -10.33 -2.45
N GLY A 32 3.17 -10.85 -2.71
CA GLY A 32 3.37 -12.27 -2.99
C GLY A 32 4.65 -12.86 -2.38
N GLN A 33 4.70 -14.19 -2.29
CA GLN A 33 5.81 -14.93 -1.69
C GLN A 33 7.18 -14.62 -2.30
N LYS A 34 7.23 -14.39 -3.63
CA LYS A 34 8.49 -14.06 -4.32
C LYS A 34 9.10 -12.77 -3.81
N SER A 35 8.27 -11.75 -3.56
CA SER A 35 8.73 -10.45 -3.04
C SER A 35 9.22 -10.56 -1.59
N ALA A 36 8.47 -11.27 -0.73
CA ALA A 36 8.84 -11.50 0.65
C ALA A 36 10.18 -12.27 0.75
N TYR A 37 10.30 -13.36 -0.02
CA TYR A 37 11.54 -14.14 -0.09
C TYR A 37 12.72 -13.31 -0.63
N LEU A 38 12.50 -12.52 -1.69
CA LEU A 38 13.54 -11.67 -2.27
C LEU A 38 14.03 -10.62 -1.27
N ALA A 39 13.13 -9.96 -0.55
CA ALA A 39 13.47 -9.00 0.49
C ALA A 39 14.36 -9.65 1.56
N ALA A 40 13.92 -10.78 2.10
CA ALA A 40 14.66 -11.53 3.10
C ALA A 40 16.05 -11.94 2.60
N LYS A 41 16.13 -12.56 1.42
CA LYS A 41 17.39 -13.03 0.82
C LYS A 41 18.41 -11.92 0.59
N LEU A 42 17.93 -10.70 0.27
CA LEU A 42 18.81 -9.54 0.02
C LEU A 42 19.10 -8.73 1.29
N GLY A 43 18.54 -9.09 2.45
CA GLY A 43 18.66 -8.35 3.71
C GLY A 43 18.07 -6.95 3.61
N LEU A 44 16.94 -6.82 2.88
CA LEU A 44 16.19 -5.58 2.67
C LEU A 44 14.91 -5.59 3.50
N GLY A 45 14.33 -4.40 3.75
CA GLY A 45 12.99 -4.29 4.29
C GLY A 45 11.94 -4.88 3.33
N PHE A 46 10.85 -5.38 3.87
CA PHE A 46 9.71 -5.85 3.09
C PHE A 46 8.50 -4.97 3.34
N THR A 47 7.89 -4.45 2.27
CA THR A 47 6.62 -3.75 2.34
C THR A 47 5.53 -4.63 1.74
N PHE A 48 4.65 -5.15 2.61
CA PHE A 48 3.48 -5.90 2.17
C PHE A 48 2.40 -4.94 1.68
N GLY A 49 2.07 -5.00 0.39
CA GLY A 49 1.05 -4.14 -0.23
C GLY A 49 -0.34 -4.78 -0.18
N VAL A 50 -1.27 -4.12 0.50
CA VAL A 50 -2.71 -4.44 0.46
C VAL A 50 -3.35 -3.60 -0.63
N PHE A 51 -3.55 -4.20 -1.79
CA PHE A 51 -4.07 -3.50 -2.97
C PHE A 51 -5.35 -4.17 -3.49
N PRO A 52 -6.31 -3.38 -4.03
CA PRO A 52 -7.59 -3.91 -4.51
C PRO A 52 -7.50 -5.00 -5.59
N PHE A 53 -6.39 -5.07 -6.32
CA PHE A 53 -6.16 -6.09 -7.34
C PHE A 53 -5.61 -7.43 -6.81
N MET A 54 -5.42 -7.58 -5.51
CA MET A 54 -5.09 -8.87 -4.91
C MET A 54 -6.32 -9.78 -4.91
N ASP A 55 -6.13 -11.08 -5.21
CA ASP A 55 -7.24 -12.05 -5.22
C ASP A 55 -7.49 -12.71 -3.86
N LYS A 56 -6.61 -12.48 -2.88
CA LYS A 56 -6.60 -13.16 -1.59
C LYS A 56 -7.00 -12.25 -0.45
N ASP A 57 -7.46 -12.87 0.66
CA ASP A 57 -7.77 -12.16 1.88
C ASP A 57 -6.54 -11.46 2.47
N PRO A 58 -6.59 -10.14 2.71
CA PRO A 58 -5.44 -9.36 3.17
C PRO A 58 -4.85 -9.82 4.50
N LEU A 59 -5.67 -10.19 5.48
CA LEU A 59 -5.20 -10.60 6.81
C LEU A 59 -4.49 -11.95 6.76
N THR A 60 -5.05 -12.89 6.01
CA THR A 60 -4.44 -14.21 5.81
C THR A 60 -3.09 -14.10 5.08
N GLU A 61 -3.03 -13.30 4.00
CA GLU A 61 -1.77 -13.12 3.27
C GLU A 61 -0.76 -12.27 4.07
N ALA A 62 -1.20 -11.27 4.83
CA ALA A 62 -0.34 -10.51 5.74
C ALA A 62 0.41 -11.44 6.70
N LYS A 63 -0.34 -12.28 7.43
CA LYS A 63 0.24 -13.26 8.37
C LYS A 63 1.19 -14.24 7.68
N LYS A 64 0.80 -14.77 6.52
CA LYS A 64 1.60 -15.74 5.78
C LYS A 64 2.90 -15.16 5.25
N LEU A 65 2.84 -13.98 4.63
CA LEU A 65 4.00 -13.36 3.99
C LEU A 65 4.96 -12.74 5.00
N SER A 66 4.44 -12.19 6.10
CA SER A 66 5.29 -11.71 7.20
C SER A 66 6.04 -12.87 7.85
N SER A 67 5.36 -13.98 8.16
CA SER A 67 6.01 -15.18 8.71
C SER A 67 7.10 -15.72 7.79
N LEU A 68 6.84 -15.77 6.48
CA LEU A 68 7.84 -16.17 5.50
C LEU A 68 9.05 -15.22 5.50
N TYR A 69 8.78 -13.89 5.49
CA TYR A 69 9.83 -12.89 5.48
C TYR A 69 10.70 -12.96 6.74
N TYR A 70 10.10 -12.97 7.93
CA TYR A 70 10.83 -13.02 9.19
C TYR A 70 11.67 -14.29 9.31
N HIS A 71 11.09 -15.46 9.04
CA HIS A 71 11.81 -16.73 9.10
C HIS A 71 13.02 -16.76 8.15
N GLN A 72 12.83 -16.38 6.89
CA GLN A 72 13.90 -16.37 5.91
C GLN A 72 14.95 -15.29 6.19
N PHE A 73 14.52 -14.12 6.70
CA PHE A 73 15.44 -13.05 7.05
C PHE A 73 16.37 -13.47 8.21
N GLU A 74 15.83 -14.09 9.25
CA GLU A 74 16.59 -14.63 10.38
C GLU A 74 17.60 -15.70 9.93
N GLU A 75 17.19 -16.59 9.02
CA GLU A 75 18.06 -17.63 8.46
C GLU A 75 19.27 -17.02 7.71
N TYR A 76 19.04 -16.00 6.88
CA TYR A 76 20.13 -15.37 6.10
C TYR A 76 20.93 -14.35 6.91
N TYR A 77 20.31 -13.68 7.89
CA TYR A 77 20.90 -12.56 8.64
C TYR A 77 20.61 -12.64 10.14
N PRO A 78 21.11 -13.65 10.87
CA PRO A 78 20.76 -13.90 12.28
C PRO A 78 21.16 -12.77 13.23
N ASN A 79 22.03 -11.86 12.80
CA ASN A 79 22.51 -10.73 13.61
C ASN A 79 21.93 -9.37 13.18
N LYS A 80 20.86 -9.37 12.35
CA LYS A 80 20.18 -8.16 11.90
C LYS A 80 18.69 -8.24 12.21
N SER A 81 18.09 -7.10 12.52
CA SER A 81 16.64 -7.00 12.66
C SER A 81 15.97 -6.90 11.30
N PRO A 82 14.94 -7.71 11.02
CA PRO A 82 14.08 -7.51 9.87
C PRO A 82 13.26 -6.22 10.02
N ASN A 83 12.86 -5.61 8.91
CA ASN A 83 12.02 -4.42 8.91
C ASN A 83 10.83 -4.66 7.98
N LEU A 84 9.62 -4.73 8.54
CA LEU A 84 8.40 -5.00 7.81
C LEU A 84 7.43 -3.83 7.92
N MET A 85 6.92 -3.41 6.78
CA MET A 85 5.94 -2.35 6.62
C MET A 85 4.70 -2.89 5.92
N VAL A 86 3.51 -2.38 6.27
CA VAL A 86 2.27 -2.63 5.51
C VAL A 86 1.89 -1.38 4.76
N ALA A 87 1.68 -1.50 3.44
CA ALA A 87 1.17 -0.44 2.60
C ALA A 87 -0.29 -0.69 2.24
N ALA A 88 -1.17 0.31 2.44
CA ALA A 88 -2.58 0.18 2.16
C ALA A 88 -3.19 1.46 1.56
N PHE A 89 -4.17 1.28 0.65
CA PHE A 89 -5.04 2.37 0.20
C PHE A 89 -6.11 2.63 1.26
N VAL A 90 -6.25 3.89 1.65
CA VAL A 90 -7.18 4.29 2.70
C VAL A 90 -8.06 5.44 2.21
N VAL A 91 -9.37 5.33 2.46
CA VAL A 91 -10.33 6.43 2.33
C VAL A 91 -10.94 6.68 3.70
N ILE A 92 -10.59 7.79 4.31
CA ILE A 92 -11.04 8.18 5.65
C ILE A 92 -11.78 9.52 5.59
N ALA A 93 -12.87 9.63 6.30
CA ALA A 93 -13.62 10.88 6.48
C ALA A 93 -14.21 10.97 7.91
N ASP A 94 -14.84 12.09 8.27
CA ASP A 94 -15.41 12.26 9.61
C ASP A 94 -16.52 11.25 9.91
N THR A 95 -17.24 10.82 8.88
CA THR A 95 -18.30 9.81 8.99
C THR A 95 -18.10 8.68 7.96
N SER A 96 -18.61 7.50 8.29
CA SER A 96 -18.63 6.35 7.40
C SER A 96 -19.36 6.63 6.08
N GLU A 97 -20.47 7.40 6.12
CA GLU A 97 -21.22 7.79 4.94
C GLU A 97 -20.42 8.69 4.00
N GLU A 98 -19.72 9.69 4.56
CA GLU A 98 -18.83 10.57 3.78
C GLU A 98 -17.69 9.76 3.16
N ALA A 99 -17.06 8.87 3.94
CA ALA A 99 -15.98 8.00 3.45
C ALA A 99 -16.44 7.10 2.28
N GLU A 100 -17.63 6.50 2.41
CA GLU A 100 -18.24 5.68 1.35
C GLU A 100 -18.55 6.50 0.08
N ASN A 101 -18.99 7.74 0.23
CA ASN A 101 -19.23 8.61 -0.93
C ASN A 101 -17.93 8.99 -1.64
N ILE A 102 -16.86 9.28 -0.88
CA ILE A 102 -15.54 9.55 -1.45
C ILE A 102 -14.97 8.29 -2.12
N ALA A 103 -15.12 7.13 -1.51
CA ALA A 103 -14.58 5.88 -2.01
C ALA A 103 -15.12 5.45 -3.38
N LYS A 104 -16.30 5.95 -3.80
CA LYS A 104 -16.80 5.76 -5.16
C LYS A 104 -15.81 6.25 -6.22
N THR A 105 -15.04 7.29 -5.94
CA THR A 105 -14.02 7.81 -6.85
C THR A 105 -12.91 6.78 -7.10
N LEU A 106 -12.45 6.14 -6.03
CA LEU A 106 -11.46 5.06 -6.11
C LEU A 106 -12.06 3.81 -6.77
N ASP A 107 -13.33 3.50 -6.50
CA ASP A 107 -14.02 2.37 -7.15
C ASP A 107 -13.98 2.47 -8.67
N ILE A 108 -14.44 3.60 -9.22
CA ILE A 108 -14.46 3.77 -10.68
C ILE A 108 -13.05 3.90 -11.25
N TRP A 109 -12.12 4.54 -10.54
CA TRP A 109 -10.72 4.58 -10.92
C TRP A 109 -10.11 3.18 -11.05
N MET A 110 -10.41 2.29 -10.11
CA MET A 110 -9.92 0.89 -10.10
C MET A 110 -10.64 -0.03 -11.09
N LEU A 111 -11.76 0.41 -11.67
CA LEU A 111 -12.41 -0.28 -12.79
C LEU A 111 -11.68 -0.07 -14.11
N GLY A 112 -10.86 0.97 -14.17
CA GLY A 112 -10.18 1.43 -15.37
C GLY A 112 -9.74 0.30 -16.28
N ASN A 113 -9.94 0.46 -17.55
CA ASN A 113 -9.62 -0.49 -18.61
C ASN A 113 -8.17 -0.98 -18.48
N LYS A 114 -7.79 -1.95 -19.29
CA LYS A 114 -6.48 -2.64 -19.29
C LYS A 114 -5.26 -1.76 -18.98
N ASP A 115 -5.36 -0.45 -19.16
CA ASP A 115 -4.28 0.52 -19.03
C ASP A 115 -4.47 1.56 -17.90
N PHE A 116 -5.44 1.41 -17.01
CA PHE A 116 -5.81 2.42 -15.99
C PHE A 116 -6.13 3.81 -16.55
N ASN A 117 -6.50 3.94 -17.83
CA ASN A 117 -6.56 5.17 -18.58
C ASN A 117 -7.97 5.59 -19.01
N GLU A 118 -9.02 5.08 -18.36
CA GLU A 118 -10.38 5.53 -18.66
C GLU A 118 -10.58 7.02 -18.29
N PHE A 119 -9.87 7.46 -17.25
CA PHE A 119 -9.90 8.84 -16.77
C PHE A 119 -8.54 9.51 -17.00
N ALA A 120 -8.52 10.71 -17.59
CA ALA A 120 -7.31 11.49 -17.75
C ALA A 120 -6.75 11.99 -16.40
N THR A 121 -7.63 12.16 -15.42
CA THR A 121 -7.31 12.56 -14.04
C THR A 121 -8.10 11.69 -13.06
N PHE A 122 -7.67 11.70 -11.79
CA PHE A 122 -8.42 10.98 -10.75
C PHE A 122 -9.84 11.54 -10.64
N PRO A 123 -10.90 10.68 -10.66
CA PRO A 123 -12.28 11.13 -10.73
C PRO A 123 -12.70 11.99 -9.54
N THR A 124 -13.56 12.96 -9.78
CA THR A 124 -14.22 13.74 -8.74
C THR A 124 -15.39 12.96 -8.13
N ILE A 125 -15.87 13.41 -6.96
CA ILE A 125 -17.05 12.82 -6.31
C ILE A 125 -18.29 12.98 -7.21
N GLU A 126 -18.42 14.12 -7.91
CA GLU A 126 -19.54 14.36 -8.83
C GLU A 126 -19.53 13.39 -10.00
N GLU A 127 -18.39 13.20 -10.67
CA GLU A 127 -18.22 12.22 -11.74
C GLU A 127 -18.53 10.81 -11.24
N ALA A 128 -18.04 10.43 -10.06
CA ALA A 128 -18.31 9.11 -9.49
C ALA A 128 -19.79 8.87 -9.18
N ASN A 129 -20.51 9.89 -8.70
CA ASN A 129 -21.94 9.79 -8.41
C ASN A 129 -22.81 9.70 -9.67
N HIS A 130 -22.36 10.25 -10.79
CA HIS A 130 -23.08 10.20 -12.07
C HIS A 130 -22.64 9.02 -12.96
N TYR A 131 -21.58 8.30 -12.58
CA TYR A 131 -21.05 7.20 -13.39
C TYR A 131 -22.02 6.02 -13.44
N GLN A 132 -22.36 5.59 -14.66
CA GLN A 132 -23.31 4.49 -14.89
C GLN A 132 -22.57 3.14 -14.87
N LEU A 133 -22.75 2.40 -13.79
CA LEU A 133 -22.09 1.10 -13.58
C LEU A 133 -22.88 -0.04 -14.22
N THR A 134 -22.22 -0.87 -15.02
CA THR A 134 -22.77 -2.16 -15.48
C THR A 134 -22.85 -3.18 -14.33
N PRO A 135 -23.63 -4.26 -14.46
CA PRO A 135 -23.67 -5.34 -13.46
C PRO A 135 -22.28 -5.93 -13.17
N GLU A 136 -21.45 -6.14 -14.19
CA GLU A 136 -20.11 -6.67 -14.10
C GLU A 136 -19.18 -5.72 -13.31
N GLN A 137 -19.28 -4.43 -13.59
CA GLN A 137 -18.52 -3.40 -12.87
C GLN A 137 -18.92 -3.35 -11.38
N LYS A 138 -20.21 -3.43 -11.07
CA LYS A 138 -20.71 -3.52 -9.68
C LYS A 138 -20.16 -4.74 -8.95
N ALA A 139 -20.13 -5.90 -9.61
CA ALA A 139 -19.54 -7.12 -9.06
C ALA A 139 -18.03 -6.96 -8.81
N LYS A 140 -17.31 -6.31 -9.73
CA LYS A 140 -15.87 -6.03 -9.59
C LYS A 140 -15.58 -5.08 -8.43
N ILE A 141 -16.34 -4.00 -8.29
CA ILE A 141 -16.25 -3.08 -7.14
C ILE A 141 -16.44 -3.84 -5.83
N LYS A 142 -17.51 -4.63 -5.73
CA LYS A 142 -17.78 -5.45 -4.54
C LYS A 142 -16.61 -6.38 -4.22
N SER A 143 -16.00 -6.98 -5.23
CA SER A 143 -14.81 -7.82 -5.07
C SER A 143 -13.55 -7.04 -4.62
N ASN A 144 -13.40 -5.79 -5.04
CA ASN A 144 -12.25 -4.97 -4.67
C ASN A 144 -12.36 -4.40 -3.25
N ARG A 145 -13.59 -4.07 -2.82
CA ARG A 145 -13.85 -3.32 -1.57
C ARG A 145 -13.36 -3.99 -0.30
N HIS A 146 -13.37 -5.32 -0.20
CA HIS A 146 -12.85 -6.01 0.98
C HIS A 146 -11.32 -5.88 1.16
N ARG A 147 -10.63 -5.31 0.18
CA ARG A 147 -9.19 -5.04 0.20
C ARG A 147 -8.86 -3.55 0.31
N MET A 148 -9.90 -2.72 0.46
CA MET A 148 -9.77 -1.28 0.65
C MET A 148 -10.14 -0.96 2.09
N ILE A 149 -9.43 -0.03 2.70
CA ILE A 149 -9.77 0.48 4.02
C ILE A 149 -10.57 1.76 3.82
N VAL A 150 -11.86 1.69 4.12
CA VAL A 150 -12.81 2.79 3.94
C VAL A 150 -13.64 2.94 5.20
N GLY A 151 -13.74 4.16 5.74
CA GLY A 151 -14.59 4.39 6.90
C GLY A 151 -14.30 5.68 7.66
N ASP A 152 -14.96 5.80 8.80
CA ASP A 152 -14.65 6.80 9.81
C ASP A 152 -13.35 6.45 10.57
N PRO A 153 -12.82 7.36 11.43
CA PRO A 153 -11.55 7.12 12.12
C PRO A 153 -11.53 5.82 12.94
N LYS A 154 -12.65 5.44 13.56
CA LYS A 154 -12.74 4.21 14.34
C LYS A 154 -12.63 2.97 13.47
N GLN A 155 -13.40 2.92 12.39
CA GLN A 155 -13.40 1.77 11.44
C GLN A 155 -12.04 1.61 10.75
N VAL A 156 -11.43 2.72 10.34
CA VAL A 156 -10.11 2.73 9.72
C VAL A 156 -9.06 2.22 10.71
N LYS A 157 -9.08 2.72 11.96
CA LYS A 157 -8.15 2.24 12.99
C LYS A 157 -8.29 0.74 13.26
N GLU A 158 -9.51 0.24 13.42
CA GLU A 158 -9.78 -1.19 13.64
C GLU A 158 -9.21 -2.05 12.50
N SER A 159 -9.39 -1.60 11.25
CA SER A 159 -8.87 -2.31 10.06
C SER A 159 -7.33 -2.29 10.00
N LEU A 160 -6.70 -1.16 10.32
CA LEU A 160 -5.26 -1.02 10.38
C LEU A 160 -4.64 -1.85 11.51
N ASP A 161 -5.24 -1.80 12.71
CA ASP A 161 -4.80 -2.61 13.86
C ASP A 161 -4.88 -4.11 13.54
N ALA A 162 -5.92 -4.55 12.84
CA ALA A 162 -6.04 -5.95 12.40
C ALA A 162 -4.89 -6.35 11.45
N LEU A 163 -4.52 -5.47 10.51
CA LEU A 163 -3.38 -5.71 9.61
C LEU A 163 -2.05 -5.73 10.35
N VAL A 164 -1.82 -4.79 11.27
CA VAL A 164 -0.61 -4.77 12.12
C VAL A 164 -0.52 -6.03 12.96
N ASN A 165 -1.60 -6.44 13.61
CA ASN A 165 -1.64 -7.65 14.42
C ASN A 165 -1.40 -8.91 13.59
N ALA A 166 -1.93 -8.99 12.38
CA ALA A 166 -1.73 -10.13 11.50
C ALA A 166 -0.30 -10.22 10.95
N SER A 167 0.30 -9.10 10.60
CA SER A 167 1.63 -9.03 9.98
C SER A 167 2.78 -8.87 10.97
N GLN A 168 2.50 -8.36 12.18
CA GLN A 168 3.52 -7.90 13.13
C GLN A 168 4.41 -6.80 12.53
N ALA A 169 3.83 -5.96 11.66
CA ALA A 169 4.56 -4.85 11.03
C ALA A 169 4.83 -3.74 12.04
N GLU A 170 5.99 -3.11 11.92
CA GLU A 170 6.41 -1.99 12.76
C GLU A 170 5.96 -0.64 12.20
N GLU A 171 5.67 -0.59 10.89
CA GLU A 171 5.31 0.65 10.19
C GLU A 171 4.11 0.45 9.26
N LEU A 172 3.33 1.53 9.09
CA LEU A 172 2.24 1.63 8.13
C LEU A 172 2.55 2.71 7.08
N LEU A 173 2.49 2.34 5.82
CA LEU A 173 2.56 3.26 4.68
C LEU A 173 1.14 3.49 4.13
N LEU A 174 0.46 4.53 4.59
CA LEU A 174 -0.92 4.80 4.23
C LEU A 174 -0.99 5.72 3.01
N ILE A 175 -1.79 5.32 2.03
CA ILE A 175 -1.92 6.02 0.75
C ILE A 175 -3.37 6.51 0.64
N PRO A 176 -3.67 7.78 1.00
CA PRO A 176 -5.00 8.34 0.83
C PRO A 176 -5.26 8.67 -0.64
N LEU A 177 -5.94 7.76 -1.33
CA LEU A 177 -6.40 7.97 -2.71
C LEU A 177 -7.78 8.60 -2.73
N VAL A 178 -7.80 9.91 -2.63
CA VAL A 178 -9.01 10.75 -2.57
C VAL A 178 -8.89 11.92 -3.55
N PRO A 179 -10.02 12.45 -4.08
CA PRO A 179 -9.98 13.54 -5.05
C PRO A 179 -9.64 14.89 -4.39
N GLY A 180 -8.87 15.70 -5.10
CA GLY A 180 -8.56 17.07 -4.71
C GLY A 180 -7.58 17.21 -3.54
N LEU A 181 -7.04 18.43 -3.41
CA LEU A 181 -6.02 18.74 -2.39
C LEU A 181 -6.63 18.82 -0.99
N ASP A 182 -7.75 19.50 -0.84
CA ASP A 182 -8.38 19.74 0.48
C ASP A 182 -8.83 18.42 1.12
N GLN A 183 -9.43 17.52 0.33
CA GLN A 183 -9.82 16.19 0.83
C GLN A 183 -8.60 15.35 1.22
N ARG A 184 -7.51 15.48 0.48
CA ARG A 184 -6.25 14.79 0.81
C ARG A 184 -5.64 15.32 2.11
N ILE A 185 -5.61 16.63 2.29
CA ILE A 185 -5.14 17.27 3.53
C ILE A 185 -6.02 16.84 4.72
N LYS A 186 -7.36 16.83 4.54
CA LYS A 186 -8.29 16.35 5.57
C LYS A 186 -8.01 14.89 5.94
N SER A 187 -7.87 14.01 4.96
CA SER A 187 -7.55 12.59 5.17
C SER A 187 -6.23 12.41 5.92
N LEU A 188 -5.17 13.14 5.55
CA LEU A 188 -3.88 13.07 6.25
C LEU A 188 -3.98 13.53 7.70
N LYS A 189 -4.76 14.59 8.00
CA LYS A 189 -5.02 15.04 9.36
C LYS A 189 -5.75 13.98 10.19
N LEU A 190 -6.79 13.35 9.62
CA LEU A 190 -7.53 12.29 10.31
C LEU A 190 -6.62 11.07 10.56
N LEU A 191 -5.83 10.66 9.58
CA LEU A 191 -4.89 9.54 9.72
C LEU A 191 -3.82 9.80 10.80
N SER A 192 -3.28 11.03 10.89
CA SER A 192 -2.28 11.39 11.89
C SER A 192 -2.82 11.44 13.34
N GLN A 193 -4.13 11.36 13.52
CA GLN A 193 -4.78 11.33 14.84
C GLN A 193 -5.10 9.90 15.30
N LEU A 194 -4.84 8.88 14.47
CA LEU A 194 -5.13 7.50 14.84
C LEU A 194 -4.07 6.89 15.75
N TYR A 195 -2.85 7.43 15.74
CA TYR A 195 -1.69 6.93 16.49
C TYR A 195 -0.92 8.06 17.18
#